data_0163df73901e8cbb579f39722a1d52c3
#
_entry.id   0163df73901e8cbb579f39722a1d52c3
#
_cell.length_a   1.000
_cell.length_b   1.000
_cell.length_c   1.000
_cell.angle_alpha   90.00
_cell.angle_beta   90.00
_cell.angle_gamma   90.00
#
_symmetry.space_group_name_H-M   'P 1'
#
loop_
_entity.id
_entity.type
_entity.pdbx_description
1 polymer ?
#
loop_
_entity_poly.entity_id
_entity_poly.type
_entity_poly.pdbx_seq_one_letter_code
_entity_poly.pdbx_strand_id
1 'polypeptide(L)'
;PFINFFDGFRTSHEIQKIETWDYEDLKDMADMDAIAEFRNRALNPNHPCQRGSAQNPDIFFQAREACNPYYDALPAVVQEYMDKVNEKIGTDYKLFNYYGAADAEHIIVAMGSVNDTIEETIDYLMAAGKKVGVVKVRLYRPFCAQALIDAIPDTVKQISVLDRTKEPGALGEPLYLDVVAALRDSKFSDVKIFTGRYGLGSKDTTPAQIVAVYENTEKEKFTIGIVD
;
A
#
# COMPACT_ATOMS: atom_id res chain seq x y z
N PRO A 1 12.80 11.21 -2.71
CA PRO A 1 12.99 9.89 -3.33
C PRO A 1 11.67 9.14 -3.40
N PHE A 2 11.48 8.38 -4.45
CA PHE A 2 10.29 7.55 -4.66
C PHE A 2 10.74 6.12 -4.96
N ILE A 3 10.11 5.14 -4.34
CA ILE A 3 10.35 3.72 -4.62
C ILE A 3 9.03 3.13 -5.09
N ASN A 4 8.96 2.81 -6.39
CA ASN A 4 7.89 2.02 -6.96
C ASN A 4 8.26 0.54 -6.85
N PHE A 5 7.33 -0.29 -6.39
CA PHE A 5 7.54 -1.73 -6.28
C PHE A 5 6.28 -2.49 -6.72
N PHE A 6 6.48 -3.69 -7.19
CA PHE A 6 5.43 -4.60 -7.65
C PHE A 6 5.85 -6.05 -7.41
N ASP A 7 4.89 -6.96 -7.53
CA ASP A 7 5.13 -8.39 -7.40
C ASP A 7 6.08 -8.87 -8.51
N GLY A 8 7.16 -9.52 -8.12
CA GLY A 8 8.14 -10.06 -9.04
C GLY A 8 7.75 -11.40 -9.66
N PHE A 9 8.68 -11.97 -10.42
CA PHE A 9 8.62 -13.25 -11.12
C PHE A 9 7.42 -13.37 -12.06
N ARG A 10 6.23 -13.84 -11.63
CA ARG A 10 5.07 -14.00 -12.52
C ARG A 10 4.65 -12.68 -13.15
N THR A 11 4.32 -11.69 -12.38
CA THR A 11 3.90 -10.37 -12.88
C THR A 11 4.92 -9.75 -13.84
N SER A 12 6.22 -9.94 -13.57
CA SER A 12 7.30 -9.43 -14.43
C SER A 12 7.57 -10.28 -15.67
N HIS A 13 7.03 -11.49 -15.77
CA HIS A 13 7.25 -12.43 -16.90
C HIS A 13 5.98 -12.67 -17.73
N GLU A 14 4.84 -12.17 -17.29
CA GLU A 14 3.59 -12.27 -18.04
C GLU A 14 3.50 -11.20 -19.12
N ILE A 15 2.94 -11.59 -20.27
CA ILE A 15 2.67 -10.63 -21.36
C ILE A 15 1.30 -10.01 -21.12
N GLN A 16 1.29 -8.69 -20.93
CA GLN A 16 0.06 -7.91 -20.73
C GLN A 16 -0.01 -6.78 -21.75
N LYS A 17 -1.23 -6.51 -22.21
CA LYS A 17 -1.50 -5.31 -23.00
C LYS A 17 -1.61 -4.13 -22.06
N ILE A 18 -0.85 -3.07 -22.33
CA ILE A 18 -0.90 -1.80 -21.58
C ILE A 18 -1.20 -0.64 -22.53
N GLU A 19 -1.80 0.39 -22.02
CA GLU A 19 -1.86 1.69 -22.65
C GLU A 19 -0.71 2.55 -22.13
N THR A 20 0.00 3.19 -23.04
CA THR A 20 1.13 4.06 -22.69
C THR A 20 0.74 5.51 -22.89
N TRP A 21 1.21 6.35 -22.01
CA TRP A 21 1.08 7.80 -22.17
C TRP A 21 2.18 8.32 -23.09
N ASP A 22 1.89 9.39 -23.80
CA ASP A 22 2.93 10.10 -24.53
C ASP A 22 3.67 11.11 -23.62
N TYR A 23 4.74 11.71 -24.16
CA TYR A 23 5.55 12.64 -23.37
C TYR A 23 4.85 13.97 -23.09
N GLU A 24 3.90 14.39 -23.92
CA GLU A 24 3.13 15.60 -23.67
C GLU A 24 2.21 15.43 -22.46
N ASP A 25 1.61 14.24 -22.31
CA ASP A 25 0.82 13.90 -21.12
C ASP A 25 1.64 13.97 -19.84
N LEU A 26 2.87 13.43 -19.88
CA LEU A 26 3.77 13.41 -18.74
C LEU A 26 4.30 14.81 -18.39
N LYS A 27 4.53 15.64 -19.42
CA LYS A 27 5.02 17.01 -19.27
C LYS A 27 4.04 17.88 -18.49
N ASP A 28 2.75 17.73 -18.72
CA ASP A 28 1.70 18.49 -18.03
C ASP A 28 1.66 18.23 -16.52
N MET A 29 2.18 17.05 -16.09
CA MET A 29 2.26 16.67 -14.68
C MET A 29 3.64 16.93 -14.05
N ALA A 30 4.66 17.27 -14.86
CA ALA A 30 6.01 17.50 -14.36
C ALA A 30 6.16 18.89 -13.75
N ASP A 31 6.67 18.97 -12.53
CA ASP A 31 7.11 20.23 -11.92
C ASP A 31 8.48 20.62 -12.48
N MET A 32 8.46 21.42 -13.55
CA MET A 32 9.67 21.83 -14.26
C MET A 32 10.53 22.78 -13.43
N ASP A 33 9.95 23.54 -12.51
CA ASP A 33 10.70 24.43 -11.61
C ASP A 33 11.47 23.61 -10.57
N ALA A 34 10.86 22.60 -9.97
CA ALA A 34 11.53 21.68 -9.07
C ALA A 34 12.64 20.89 -9.77
N ILE A 35 12.44 20.51 -11.04
CA ILE A 35 13.48 19.85 -11.87
C ILE A 35 14.65 20.81 -12.11
N ALA A 36 14.38 22.07 -12.46
CA ALA A 36 15.41 23.06 -12.68
C ALA A 36 16.20 23.36 -11.39
N GLU A 37 15.50 23.49 -10.26
CA GLU A 37 16.13 23.66 -8.95
C GLU A 37 17.03 22.45 -8.59
N PHE A 38 16.56 21.24 -8.80
CA PHE A 38 17.35 20.03 -8.58
C PHE A 38 18.63 20.03 -9.46
N ARG A 39 18.51 20.36 -10.73
CA ARG A 39 19.64 20.45 -11.66
C ARG A 39 20.65 21.54 -11.27
N ASN A 40 20.17 22.68 -10.78
CA ASN A 40 21.02 23.79 -10.32
C ASN A 40 21.84 23.42 -9.08
N ARG A 41 21.42 22.41 -8.31
CA ARG A 41 22.20 21.87 -7.19
C ARG A 41 23.26 20.85 -7.60
N ALA A 42 23.41 20.55 -8.87
CA ALA A 42 24.47 19.65 -9.34
C ALA A 42 25.87 20.23 -9.03
N LEU A 43 26.86 19.36 -8.85
CA LEU A 43 28.26 19.80 -8.68
C LEU A 43 28.72 20.58 -9.91
N ASN A 44 29.20 21.78 -9.70
CA ASN A 44 29.67 22.69 -10.76
C ASN A 44 31.01 23.26 -10.42
N PRO A 45 32.07 23.08 -11.26
CA PRO A 45 33.38 23.62 -11.02
C PRO A 45 33.44 25.15 -10.87
N ASN A 46 32.50 25.86 -11.52
CA ASN A 46 32.43 27.32 -11.42
C ASN A 46 31.76 27.80 -10.10
N HIS A 47 31.06 26.91 -9.43
CA HIS A 47 30.41 27.13 -8.13
C HIS A 47 30.69 25.93 -7.23
N PRO A 48 31.94 25.75 -6.78
CA PRO A 48 32.31 24.55 -6.03
C PRO A 48 31.65 24.55 -4.67
N CYS A 49 31.11 23.39 -4.29
CA CYS A 49 30.56 23.14 -2.96
C CYS A 49 30.98 21.76 -2.47
N GLN A 50 31.23 21.66 -1.18
CA GLN A 50 31.48 20.37 -0.55
C GLN A 50 30.18 19.71 -0.19
N ARG A 51 30.00 18.44 -0.61
CA ARG A 51 28.89 17.60 -0.24
C ARG A 51 29.40 16.24 0.20
N GLY A 52 28.71 15.69 1.18
CA GLY A 52 29.10 14.43 1.78
C GLY A 52 30.25 14.61 2.77
N SER A 53 29.94 14.36 4.00
CA SER A 53 30.90 14.28 5.11
C SER A 53 30.47 13.16 6.03
N ALA A 54 31.38 12.64 6.83
CA ALA A 54 31.04 11.80 7.94
C ALA A 54 30.20 12.60 8.94
N GLN A 55 29.06 12.05 9.33
CA GLN A 55 28.21 12.61 10.37
C GLN A 55 28.42 11.82 11.65
N ASN A 56 28.97 12.47 12.66
CA ASN A 56 29.20 11.90 13.98
C ASN A 56 27.93 11.98 14.85
N PRO A 57 27.91 11.39 16.06
CA PRO A 57 26.74 11.40 16.94
C PRO A 57 26.19 12.78 17.28
N ASP A 58 27.01 13.82 17.19
CA ASP A 58 26.63 15.22 17.45
C ASP A 58 25.70 15.83 16.40
N ILE A 59 25.73 15.35 15.14
CA ILE A 59 24.94 15.90 14.02
C ILE A 59 24.07 14.88 13.30
N PHE A 60 24.41 13.60 13.32
CA PHE A 60 23.68 12.56 12.55
C PHE A 60 22.21 12.45 12.98
N PHE A 61 21.94 12.46 14.27
CA PHE A 61 20.59 12.29 14.79
C PHE A 61 19.71 13.51 14.41
N GLN A 62 20.20 14.73 14.57
CA GLN A 62 19.48 15.92 14.12
C GLN A 62 19.21 15.91 12.62
N ALA A 63 20.18 15.48 11.82
CA ALA A 63 20.01 15.38 10.37
C ALA A 63 18.93 14.32 9.98
N ARG A 64 18.84 13.23 10.74
CA ARG A 64 17.79 12.22 10.55
C ARG A 64 16.40 12.74 10.93
N GLU A 65 16.28 13.47 12.02
CA GLU A 65 15.02 14.08 12.44
C GLU A 65 14.57 15.22 11.51
N ALA A 66 15.51 15.98 10.97
CA ALA A 66 15.22 17.08 10.05
C ALA A 66 14.54 16.65 8.74
N CYS A 67 14.50 15.35 8.41
CA CYS A 67 13.78 14.87 7.23
C CYS A 67 12.29 14.61 7.47
N ASN A 68 11.82 14.58 8.74
CA ASN A 68 10.43 14.26 9.08
C ASN A 68 9.41 15.13 8.34
N PRO A 69 9.50 16.46 8.25
CA PRO A 69 8.53 17.29 7.55
C PRO A 69 8.34 16.93 6.07
N TYR A 70 9.39 16.41 5.42
CA TYR A 70 9.29 15.95 4.03
C TYR A 70 8.47 14.66 3.91
N TYR A 71 8.62 13.73 4.86
CA TYR A 71 7.81 12.51 4.88
C TYR A 71 6.37 12.80 5.28
N ASP A 72 6.14 13.73 6.22
CA ASP A 72 4.81 14.13 6.65
C ASP A 72 4.00 14.78 5.52
N ALA A 73 4.65 15.51 4.62
CA ALA A 73 4.02 16.14 3.46
C ALA A 73 3.71 15.14 2.31
N LEU A 74 4.43 14.02 2.22
CA LEU A 74 4.34 13.10 1.08
C LEU A 74 2.95 12.53 0.82
N PRO A 75 2.12 12.12 1.82
CA PRO A 75 0.79 11.59 1.55
C PRO A 75 -0.08 12.57 0.75
N ALA A 76 -0.06 13.85 1.10
CA ALA A 76 -0.82 14.88 0.39
C ALA A 76 -0.31 15.08 -1.05
N VAL A 77 1.01 15.11 -1.24
CA VAL A 77 1.62 15.22 -2.57
C VAL A 77 1.28 14.01 -3.43
N VAL A 78 1.34 12.79 -2.89
CA VAL A 78 1.00 11.58 -3.63
C VAL A 78 -0.47 11.57 -4.01
N GLN A 79 -1.39 11.98 -3.11
CA GLN A 79 -2.80 12.06 -3.42
C GLN A 79 -3.08 13.10 -4.52
N GLU A 80 -2.44 14.27 -4.48
CA GLU A 80 -2.56 15.29 -5.54
C GLU A 80 -2.21 14.71 -6.91
N TYR A 81 -1.11 13.95 -7.00
CA TYR A 81 -0.73 13.31 -8.27
C TYR A 81 -1.65 12.16 -8.67
N MET A 82 -2.17 11.38 -7.72
CA MET A 82 -3.22 10.40 -8.00
C MET A 82 -4.47 11.07 -8.57
N ASP A 83 -4.86 12.23 -8.05
CA ASP A 83 -6.02 12.98 -8.53
C ASP A 83 -5.80 13.49 -9.97
N LYS A 84 -4.61 13.98 -10.29
CA LYS A 84 -4.24 14.36 -11.68
C LYS A 84 -4.32 13.16 -12.63
N VAL A 85 -3.86 11.97 -12.19
CA VAL A 85 -3.98 10.73 -12.95
C VAL A 85 -5.44 10.34 -13.13
N ASN A 86 -6.22 10.38 -12.06
CA ASN A 86 -7.66 10.06 -12.09
C ASN A 86 -8.42 10.93 -13.08
N GLU A 87 -8.15 12.25 -13.08
CA GLU A 87 -8.74 13.18 -14.02
C GLU A 87 -8.38 12.83 -15.47
N LYS A 88 -7.13 12.44 -15.72
CA LYS A 88 -6.61 12.19 -17.06
C LYS A 88 -7.11 10.89 -17.69
N ILE A 89 -7.25 9.83 -16.92
CA ILE A 89 -7.60 8.48 -17.43
C ILE A 89 -8.87 7.88 -16.82
N GLY A 90 -9.62 8.64 -16.01
CA GLY A 90 -10.92 8.23 -15.47
C GLY A 90 -10.83 7.12 -14.42
N THR A 91 -9.78 7.12 -13.62
CA THR A 91 -9.60 6.19 -12.49
C THR A 91 -10.02 6.83 -11.15
N ASP A 92 -9.92 6.11 -10.05
CA ASP A 92 -10.24 6.59 -8.70
C ASP A 92 -9.12 6.31 -7.69
N TYR A 93 -7.86 6.38 -8.10
CA TYR A 93 -6.72 6.09 -7.26
C TYR A 93 -6.68 6.98 -6.01
N LYS A 94 -6.49 6.33 -4.85
CA LYS A 94 -6.32 6.95 -3.53
C LYS A 94 -5.18 6.23 -2.81
N LEU A 95 -4.69 6.82 -1.71
CA LEU A 95 -3.67 6.19 -0.88
C LEU A 95 -4.11 4.79 -0.41
N PHE A 96 -5.41 4.66 -0.10
CA PHE A 96 -6.10 3.41 0.19
C PHE A 96 -7.43 3.40 -0.57
N ASN A 97 -7.65 2.40 -1.41
CA ASN A 97 -8.91 2.23 -2.12
C ASN A 97 -9.75 1.12 -1.47
N TYR A 98 -10.99 1.41 -1.20
CA TYR A 98 -11.96 0.39 -0.78
C TYR A 98 -12.68 -0.20 -2.00
N TYR A 99 -12.96 -1.52 -1.96
CA TYR A 99 -13.82 -2.21 -2.90
C TYR A 99 -14.66 -3.27 -2.17
N GLY A 100 -15.95 -3.36 -2.47
CA GLY A 100 -16.86 -4.36 -1.90
C GLY A 100 -18.17 -3.79 -1.37
N ALA A 101 -18.84 -4.53 -0.48
CA ALA A 101 -20.11 -4.13 0.10
C ALA A 101 -19.98 -2.87 0.97
N ALA A 102 -20.85 -1.88 0.78
CA ALA A 102 -20.85 -0.64 1.58
C ALA A 102 -21.06 -0.91 3.09
N ASP A 103 -21.71 -2.02 3.42
CA ASP A 103 -21.96 -2.50 4.78
C ASP A 103 -21.15 -3.76 5.12
N ALA A 104 -19.93 -3.85 4.61
CA ALA A 104 -19.05 -4.99 4.85
C ALA A 104 -18.79 -5.20 6.35
N GLU A 105 -18.85 -6.44 6.77
CA GLU A 105 -18.56 -6.86 8.15
C GLU A 105 -17.16 -7.50 8.28
N HIS A 106 -16.65 -8.07 7.19
CA HIS A 106 -15.29 -8.62 7.10
C HIS A 106 -14.58 -8.04 5.88
N ILE A 107 -13.43 -7.44 6.11
CA ILE A 107 -12.57 -6.93 5.04
C ILE A 107 -11.19 -7.57 5.04
N ILE A 108 -10.58 -7.59 3.87
CA ILE A 108 -9.15 -7.86 3.72
C ILE A 108 -8.42 -6.51 3.55
N VAL A 109 -7.21 -6.41 4.09
CA VAL A 109 -6.25 -5.34 3.76
C VAL A 109 -5.05 -5.98 3.08
N ALA A 110 -4.76 -5.57 1.87
CA ALA A 110 -3.68 -6.15 1.07
C ALA A 110 -3.06 -5.14 0.11
N MET A 111 -1.86 -5.46 -0.40
CA MET A 111 -1.20 -4.68 -1.45
C MET A 111 -0.72 -5.60 -2.58
N GLY A 112 -0.51 -5.02 -3.78
CA GLY A 112 -0.01 -5.73 -4.95
C GLY A 112 -1.07 -6.49 -5.73
N SER A 113 -0.63 -7.41 -6.58
CA SER A 113 -1.46 -8.10 -7.56
C SER A 113 -2.55 -9.01 -7.00
N VAL A 114 -2.44 -9.46 -5.75
CA VAL A 114 -3.47 -10.26 -5.09
C VAL A 114 -4.83 -9.56 -5.03
N ASN A 115 -4.85 -8.23 -5.09
CA ASN A 115 -6.10 -7.47 -5.06
C ASN A 115 -7.04 -7.81 -6.22
N ASP A 116 -6.53 -8.11 -7.40
CA ASP A 116 -7.36 -8.49 -8.55
C ASP A 116 -8.11 -9.80 -8.27
N THR A 117 -7.42 -10.81 -7.70
CA THR A 117 -8.05 -12.06 -7.26
C THR A 117 -9.06 -11.84 -6.12
N ILE A 118 -8.75 -10.90 -5.22
CA ILE A 118 -9.67 -10.57 -4.10
C ILE A 118 -10.94 -9.90 -4.63
N GLU A 119 -10.86 -8.96 -5.57
CA GLU A 119 -12.01 -8.27 -6.15
C GLU A 119 -12.96 -9.26 -6.87
N GLU A 120 -12.42 -10.11 -7.73
CA GLU A 120 -13.19 -11.20 -8.37
C GLU A 120 -13.91 -12.08 -7.33
N THR A 121 -13.20 -12.40 -6.24
CA THR A 121 -13.79 -13.21 -5.17
C THR A 121 -14.88 -12.45 -4.40
N ILE A 122 -14.70 -11.16 -4.18
CA ILE A 122 -15.70 -10.29 -3.54
C ILE A 122 -16.98 -10.26 -4.37
N ASP A 123 -16.88 -10.09 -5.69
CA ASP A 123 -18.04 -10.08 -6.58
C ASP A 123 -18.85 -11.37 -6.47
N TYR A 124 -18.16 -12.52 -6.50
CA TYR A 124 -18.78 -13.80 -6.29
C TYR A 124 -19.48 -13.92 -4.91
N LEU A 125 -18.81 -13.51 -3.85
CA LEU A 125 -19.34 -13.58 -2.48
C LEU A 125 -20.50 -12.60 -2.26
N MET A 126 -20.44 -11.40 -2.82
CA MET A 126 -21.52 -10.40 -2.76
C MET A 126 -22.77 -10.90 -3.52
N ALA A 127 -22.59 -11.54 -4.67
CA ALA A 127 -23.69 -12.20 -5.39
C ALA A 127 -24.37 -13.31 -4.56
N ALA A 128 -23.63 -13.93 -3.62
CA ALA A 128 -24.14 -14.88 -2.64
C ALA A 128 -24.67 -14.21 -1.34
N GLY A 129 -24.77 -12.88 -1.30
CA GLY A 129 -25.29 -12.11 -0.15
C GLY A 129 -24.31 -11.92 1.00
N LYS A 130 -23.01 -12.14 0.79
CA LYS A 130 -21.98 -11.89 1.81
C LYS A 130 -21.60 -10.41 1.87
N LYS A 131 -21.33 -9.92 3.08
CA LYS A 131 -20.91 -8.54 3.36
C LYS A 131 -19.41 -8.47 3.53
N VAL A 132 -18.70 -8.45 2.42
CA VAL A 132 -17.25 -8.52 2.36
C VAL A 132 -16.66 -7.37 1.53
N GLY A 133 -15.40 -7.04 1.77
CA GLY A 133 -14.70 -6.01 1.03
C GLY A 133 -13.18 -6.09 1.20
N VAL A 134 -12.45 -5.26 0.47
CA VAL A 134 -11.01 -5.12 0.55
C VAL A 134 -10.60 -3.65 0.62
N VAL A 135 -9.59 -3.35 1.40
CA VAL A 135 -8.84 -2.10 1.33
C VAL A 135 -7.51 -2.38 0.65
N LYS A 136 -7.33 -1.79 -0.52
CA LYS A 136 -6.12 -1.88 -1.35
C LYS A 136 -5.13 -0.82 -0.90
N VAL A 137 -3.95 -1.23 -0.43
CA VAL A 137 -2.88 -0.30 -0.03
C VAL A 137 -2.09 0.12 -1.27
N ARG A 138 -2.15 1.40 -1.63
CA ARG A 138 -1.39 1.95 -2.76
C ARG A 138 -0.17 2.75 -2.31
N LEU A 139 -0.27 3.50 -1.22
CA LEU A 139 0.88 4.13 -0.58
C LEU A 139 1.21 3.41 0.73
N TYR A 140 2.27 2.58 0.69
CA TYR A 140 2.70 1.85 1.89
C TYR A 140 3.59 2.69 2.81
N ARG A 141 4.43 3.55 2.26
CA ARG A 141 5.32 4.46 3.01
C ARG A 141 5.40 5.85 2.36
N PRO A 142 5.21 6.93 3.12
CA PRO A 142 4.79 6.98 4.54
C PRO A 142 3.40 6.37 4.75
N PHE A 143 3.20 5.65 5.87
CA PHE A 143 1.90 5.07 6.16
C PHE A 143 0.94 6.13 6.70
N CYS A 144 -0.16 6.38 6.02
CA CYS A 144 -1.15 7.37 6.42
C CYS A 144 -2.31 6.70 7.17
N ALA A 145 -2.23 6.67 8.50
CA ALA A 145 -3.23 6.01 9.34
C ALA A 145 -4.65 6.56 9.12
N GLN A 146 -4.79 7.90 8.99
CA GLN A 146 -6.11 8.51 8.79
C GLN A 146 -6.73 8.08 7.47
N ALA A 147 -5.96 8.03 6.37
CA ALA A 147 -6.47 7.59 5.08
C ALA A 147 -6.90 6.10 5.08
N LEU A 148 -6.21 5.25 5.86
CA LEU A 148 -6.67 3.88 6.10
C LEU A 148 -8.00 3.86 6.85
N ILE A 149 -8.12 4.61 7.95
CA ILE A 149 -9.32 4.68 8.78
C ILE A 149 -10.53 5.16 7.96
N ASP A 150 -10.33 6.18 7.11
CA ASP A 150 -11.36 6.75 6.26
C ASP A 150 -11.83 5.78 5.15
N ALA A 151 -10.97 4.86 4.73
CA ALA A 151 -11.29 3.85 3.72
C ALA A 151 -12.07 2.66 4.27
N ILE A 152 -12.12 2.44 5.59
CA ILE A 152 -12.77 1.28 6.21
C ILE A 152 -14.25 1.59 6.47
N PRO A 153 -15.21 0.74 6.00
CA PRO A 153 -16.63 0.88 6.36
C PRO A 153 -16.88 0.76 7.86
N ASP A 154 -17.80 1.59 8.39
CA ASP A 154 -18.11 1.64 9.83
C ASP A 154 -18.69 0.32 10.39
N THR A 155 -19.19 -0.55 9.53
CA THR A 155 -19.81 -1.83 9.87
C THR A 155 -18.80 -2.96 10.10
N VAL A 156 -17.52 -2.73 9.85
CA VAL A 156 -16.48 -3.75 9.90
C VAL A 156 -16.31 -4.29 11.34
N LYS A 157 -16.31 -5.61 11.45
CA LYS A 157 -16.14 -6.38 12.71
C LYS A 157 -14.84 -7.17 12.72
N GLN A 158 -14.32 -7.49 11.52
CA GLN A 158 -13.09 -8.25 11.36
C GLN A 158 -12.28 -7.74 10.16
N ILE A 159 -10.98 -7.68 10.35
CA ILE A 159 -9.99 -7.33 9.33
C ILE A 159 -8.99 -8.47 9.21
N SER A 160 -8.79 -9.02 8.02
CA SER A 160 -7.72 -9.95 7.71
C SER A 160 -6.63 -9.23 6.90
N VAL A 161 -5.48 -9.02 7.51
CA VAL A 161 -4.35 -8.39 6.81
C VAL A 161 -3.52 -9.46 6.13
N LEU A 162 -3.33 -9.34 4.81
CA LEU A 162 -2.56 -10.29 4.02
C LEU A 162 -1.20 -9.72 3.66
N ASP A 163 -0.15 -10.38 4.10
CA ASP A 163 1.24 -10.05 3.80
C ASP A 163 1.89 -11.15 2.93
N ARG A 164 2.54 -10.73 1.82
CA ARG A 164 3.34 -11.63 0.97
C ARG A 164 4.79 -11.68 1.46
N THR A 165 4.95 -11.88 2.76
CA THR A 165 6.24 -11.97 3.42
C THR A 165 6.15 -12.86 4.66
N LYS A 166 7.28 -13.18 5.23
CA LYS A 166 7.40 -13.86 6.52
C LYS A 166 8.58 -13.29 7.28
N GLU A 167 8.29 -12.72 8.43
CA GLU A 167 9.27 -12.20 9.39
C GLU A 167 9.46 -13.21 10.54
N PRO A 168 10.45 -14.14 10.47
CA PRO A 168 10.66 -15.11 11.53
C PRO A 168 10.96 -14.43 12.86
N GLY A 169 10.18 -14.78 13.90
CA GLY A 169 10.34 -14.22 15.23
C GLY A 169 9.60 -12.90 15.50
N ALA A 170 9.01 -12.26 14.49
CA ALA A 170 8.19 -11.09 14.69
C ALA A 170 6.81 -11.43 15.28
N LEU A 171 6.16 -10.46 15.91
CA LEU A 171 4.79 -10.60 16.43
C LEU A 171 3.77 -10.74 15.31
N GLY A 172 4.04 -10.16 14.16
CA GLY A 172 3.24 -10.21 12.94
C GLY A 172 4.04 -9.72 11.76
N GLU A 173 3.44 -9.76 10.58
CA GLU A 173 4.06 -9.32 9.34
C GLU A 173 3.98 -7.78 9.21
N PRO A 174 4.79 -7.13 8.37
CA PRO A 174 4.95 -5.67 8.36
C PRO A 174 3.65 -4.90 8.16
N LEU A 175 2.82 -5.25 7.17
CA LEU A 175 1.55 -4.55 6.92
C LEU A 175 0.58 -4.75 8.09
N TYR A 176 0.50 -5.96 8.63
CA TYR A 176 -0.31 -6.24 9.80
C TYR A 176 0.06 -5.35 11.00
N LEU A 177 1.36 -5.20 11.28
CA LEU A 177 1.83 -4.37 12.40
C LEU A 177 1.47 -2.90 12.20
N ASP A 178 1.58 -2.39 10.97
CA ASP A 178 1.17 -1.01 10.64
C ASP A 178 -0.34 -0.81 10.80
N VAL A 179 -1.16 -1.77 10.33
CA VAL A 179 -2.62 -1.71 10.48
C VAL A 179 -3.02 -1.73 11.94
N VAL A 180 -2.44 -2.63 12.75
CA VAL A 180 -2.71 -2.69 14.19
C VAL A 180 -2.33 -1.38 14.87
N ALA A 181 -1.16 -0.82 14.54
CA ALA A 181 -0.72 0.46 15.11
C ALA A 181 -1.64 1.62 14.70
N ALA A 182 -2.07 1.67 13.43
CA ALA A 182 -2.94 2.71 12.91
C ALA A 182 -4.36 2.68 13.51
N LEU A 183 -4.89 1.48 13.80
CA LEU A 183 -6.27 1.32 14.29
C LEU A 183 -6.39 1.33 15.81
N ARG A 184 -5.29 1.25 16.55
CA ARG A 184 -5.26 1.11 18.02
C ARG A 184 -6.11 2.14 18.75
N ASP A 185 -5.99 3.42 18.38
CA ASP A 185 -6.66 4.55 19.06
C ASP A 185 -7.79 5.14 18.18
N SER A 186 -8.31 4.35 17.21
CA SER A 186 -9.37 4.74 16.30
C SER A 186 -10.74 4.18 16.71
N LYS A 187 -11.77 4.55 15.95
CA LYS A 187 -13.12 3.95 16.07
C LYS A 187 -13.15 2.43 15.81
N PHE A 188 -12.06 1.85 15.33
CA PHE A 188 -11.89 0.42 15.06
C PHE A 188 -11.02 -0.30 16.09
N SER A 189 -10.74 0.30 17.24
CA SER A 189 -9.90 -0.29 18.31
C SER A 189 -10.36 -1.67 18.79
N ASP A 190 -11.67 -1.94 18.75
CA ASP A 190 -12.26 -3.20 19.18
C ASP A 190 -12.47 -4.23 18.05
N VAL A 191 -12.11 -3.88 16.81
CA VAL A 191 -12.22 -4.78 15.66
C VAL A 191 -11.17 -5.90 15.74
N LYS A 192 -11.58 -7.13 15.42
CA LYS A 192 -10.64 -8.26 15.35
C LYS A 192 -9.72 -8.10 14.14
N ILE A 193 -8.41 -8.11 14.36
CA ILE A 193 -7.42 -7.99 13.29
C ILE A 193 -6.58 -9.27 13.23
N PHE A 194 -6.70 -9.98 12.11
CA PHE A 194 -6.01 -11.24 11.83
C PHE A 194 -4.82 -11.00 10.89
N THR A 195 -3.76 -11.80 11.05
CA THR A 195 -2.58 -11.77 10.17
C THR A 195 -2.50 -13.04 9.33
N GLY A 196 -2.49 -12.86 8.01
CA GLY A 196 -2.40 -13.94 7.03
C GLY A 196 -1.17 -13.80 6.13
N ARG A 197 -0.49 -14.91 5.88
CA ARG A 197 0.62 -15.00 4.92
C ARG A 197 0.18 -15.71 3.66
N TYR A 198 0.71 -15.26 2.52
CA TYR A 198 0.41 -15.87 1.23
C TYR A 198 1.57 -15.73 0.24
N GLY A 199 1.54 -16.50 -0.83
CA GLY A 199 2.24 -16.23 -2.09
C GLY A 199 3.77 -16.28 -2.06
N LEU A 200 4.41 -16.77 -1.00
CA LEU A 200 5.87 -16.87 -0.96
C LEU A 200 6.38 -17.83 -2.03
N GLY A 201 7.56 -17.50 -2.61
CA GLY A 201 8.14 -18.28 -3.69
C GLY A 201 7.28 -18.32 -4.96
N SER A 202 6.54 -17.26 -5.23
CA SER A 202 5.61 -17.13 -6.38
C SER A 202 4.48 -18.16 -6.38
N LYS A 203 4.08 -18.65 -5.21
CA LYS A 203 2.93 -19.54 -5.10
C LYS A 203 1.64 -18.81 -5.44
N ASP A 204 0.82 -19.41 -6.29
CA ASP A 204 -0.46 -18.87 -6.71
C ASP A 204 -1.41 -18.69 -5.52
N THR A 205 -2.19 -17.62 -5.58
CA THR A 205 -3.30 -17.35 -4.68
C THR A 205 -4.60 -17.44 -5.47
N THR A 206 -5.43 -18.41 -5.13
CA THR A 206 -6.66 -18.68 -5.87
C THR A 206 -7.89 -18.05 -5.22
N PRO A 207 -8.99 -17.82 -5.96
CA PRO A 207 -10.25 -17.36 -5.39
C PRO A 207 -10.76 -18.24 -4.23
N ALA A 208 -10.62 -19.56 -4.32
CA ALA A 208 -11.00 -20.46 -3.25
C ALA A 208 -10.23 -20.22 -1.94
N GLN A 209 -8.96 -19.87 -2.05
CA GLN A 209 -8.14 -19.50 -0.90
C GLN A 209 -8.57 -18.15 -0.29
N ILE A 210 -9.00 -17.20 -1.11
CA ILE A 210 -9.55 -15.93 -0.63
C ILE A 210 -10.91 -16.14 0.04
N VAL A 211 -11.76 -17.02 -0.49
CA VAL A 211 -13.00 -17.45 0.20
C VAL A 211 -12.67 -17.98 1.59
N ALA A 212 -11.67 -18.86 1.72
CA ALA A 212 -11.24 -19.40 3.00
C ALA A 212 -10.76 -18.33 3.98
N VAL A 213 -10.15 -17.22 3.49
CA VAL A 213 -9.79 -16.07 4.34
C VAL A 213 -11.05 -15.40 4.90
N TYR A 214 -12.06 -15.14 4.08
CA TYR A 214 -13.32 -14.55 4.55
C TYR A 214 -14.12 -15.47 5.48
N GLU A 215 -13.98 -16.80 5.35
CA GLU A 215 -14.62 -17.77 6.22
C GLU A 215 -13.86 -18.00 7.54
N ASN A 216 -12.59 -17.54 7.61
CA ASN A 216 -11.78 -17.68 8.82
C ASN A 216 -12.23 -16.69 9.91
N THR A 217 -12.87 -17.19 10.94
CA THR A 217 -13.34 -16.40 12.10
C THR A 217 -12.59 -16.72 13.40
N GLU A 218 -11.67 -17.69 13.37
CA GLU A 218 -11.07 -18.27 14.57
C GLU A 218 -9.53 -18.18 14.61
N LYS A 219 -8.87 -18.41 13.46
CA LYS A 219 -7.41 -18.44 13.41
C LYS A 219 -6.84 -17.03 13.20
N GLU A 220 -6.42 -16.39 14.29
CA GLU A 220 -5.83 -15.04 14.23
C GLU A 220 -4.54 -14.98 13.41
N LYS A 221 -3.75 -16.06 13.43
CA LYS A 221 -2.52 -16.19 12.63
C LYS A 221 -2.67 -17.38 11.69
N PHE A 222 -2.60 -17.12 10.40
CA PHE A 222 -2.82 -18.17 9.39
C PHE A 222 -1.88 -18.01 8.18
N THR A 223 -1.79 -19.07 7.41
CA THR A 223 -1.10 -19.09 6.11
C THR A 223 -2.00 -19.78 5.11
N ILE A 224 -2.16 -19.22 3.92
CA ILE A 224 -2.93 -19.81 2.82
C ILE A 224 -1.99 -20.40 1.78
N GLY A 225 -2.48 -21.42 1.07
CA GLY A 225 -1.75 -22.06 -0.01
C GLY A 225 -0.72 -23.12 0.41
N ILE A 226 -0.67 -23.48 1.67
CA ILE A 226 0.16 -24.61 2.17
C ILE A 226 -0.71 -25.63 2.90
N VAL A 227 -0.22 -26.84 3.00
CA VAL A 227 -0.76 -27.90 3.85
C VAL A 227 0.19 -28.04 5.02
N ASP A 228 -0.32 -27.93 6.25
CA ASP A 228 0.43 -28.15 7.48
C ASP A 228 0.54 -29.64 7.82
#